data_51fa05965d894e71321711f5e8cda8bf
#
_entry.id   51fa05965d894e71321711f5e8cda8bf
#
_cell.length_a   1.000
_cell.length_b   1.000
_cell.length_c   1.000
_cell.angle_alpha   90.00
_cell.angle_beta   90.00
_cell.angle_gamma   90.00
#
_symmetry.space_group_name_H-M   'P 1'
#
loop_
_entity.id
_entity.type
_entity.pdbx_description
1 polymer ?
#
loop_
_entity_poly.entity_id
_entity_poly.type
_entity_poly.pdbx_seq_one_letter_code
_entity_poly.pdbx_strand_id
1 'polypeptide(L)'
;MEAATAVMRRQGFGDTSIDEVIRESGLCGKGHFYHYFKSKEELGYAVLKLQFESFAERGLVALREPTVEPIERLTRFIDAVISAQSPDACTTGTPCGALATEMASQHEGFRQLVDALFQRWADQIEAVLWEARPRLNDDADTARLARFIVATLEGAWFMSRVKGDAASVAGIATELKRSVRSYAREREPAAIEVGMATR
;
A
#
# COMPACT_ATOMS: atom_id res chain seq x y z
N MET A 1 -6.49 16.99 -11.83
CA MET A 1 -6.26 15.98 -10.77
C MET A 1 -5.05 16.32 -9.90
N GLU A 2 -3.87 16.60 -10.46
CA GLU A 2 -2.65 16.91 -9.69
C GLU A 2 -2.83 18.05 -8.68
N ALA A 3 -3.39 19.18 -9.11
CA ALA A 3 -3.67 20.32 -8.22
C ALA A 3 -4.59 19.93 -7.05
N ALA A 4 -5.68 19.21 -7.32
CA ALA A 4 -6.60 18.75 -6.27
C ALA A 4 -5.90 17.82 -5.29
N THR A 5 -5.08 16.88 -5.80
CA THR A 5 -4.27 16.00 -4.96
C THR A 5 -3.30 16.79 -4.08
N ALA A 6 -2.61 17.78 -4.64
CA ALA A 6 -1.66 18.62 -3.89
C ALA A 6 -2.34 19.44 -2.79
N VAL A 7 -3.50 20.06 -3.11
CA VAL A 7 -4.28 20.85 -2.12
C VAL A 7 -4.79 19.95 -1.01
N MET A 8 -5.46 18.83 -1.34
CA MET A 8 -6.01 17.91 -0.34
C MET A 8 -4.94 17.25 0.54
N ARG A 9 -3.75 16.97 -0.01
CA ARG A 9 -2.62 16.46 0.78
C ARG A 9 -2.06 17.49 1.76
N ARG A 10 -2.07 18.77 1.38
CA ARG A 10 -1.52 19.86 2.21
C ARG A 10 -2.41 20.19 3.40
N GLN A 11 -3.72 20.27 3.19
CA GLN A 11 -4.66 20.79 4.19
C GLN A 11 -5.83 19.87 4.54
N GLY A 12 -5.90 18.68 3.94
CA GLY A 12 -7.01 17.75 4.12
C GLY A 12 -8.17 17.97 3.15
N PHE A 13 -9.12 17.04 3.16
CA PHE A 13 -10.33 17.13 2.35
C PHE A 13 -11.28 18.19 2.89
N GLY A 14 -11.52 18.24 4.21
CA GLY A 14 -12.46 19.16 4.85
C GLY A 14 -12.20 20.62 4.50
N ASP A 15 -10.94 21.05 4.67
CA ASP A 15 -10.50 22.42 4.48
C ASP A 15 -10.24 22.80 3.00
N THR A 16 -10.29 21.83 2.09
CA THR A 16 -10.15 22.09 0.65
C THR A 16 -11.42 22.69 0.07
N SER A 17 -11.33 23.86 -0.58
CA SER A 17 -12.42 24.46 -1.32
C SER A 17 -12.31 24.23 -2.84
N ILE A 18 -13.46 24.16 -3.51
CA ILE A 18 -13.48 24.06 -4.99
C ILE A 18 -12.81 25.27 -5.63
N ASP A 19 -12.99 26.48 -5.08
CA ASP A 19 -12.38 27.70 -5.60
C ASP A 19 -10.85 27.65 -5.52
N GLU A 20 -10.29 27.04 -4.46
CA GLU A 20 -8.86 26.83 -4.35
C GLU A 20 -8.32 25.82 -5.36
N VAL A 21 -9.03 24.70 -5.54
CA VAL A 21 -8.67 23.71 -6.57
C VAL A 21 -8.69 24.34 -7.97
N ILE A 22 -9.69 25.17 -8.28
CA ILE A 22 -9.78 25.89 -9.55
C ILE A 22 -8.57 26.82 -9.73
N ARG A 23 -8.24 27.60 -8.73
CA ARG A 23 -7.09 28.51 -8.76
C ARG A 23 -5.76 27.77 -8.99
N GLU A 24 -5.52 26.71 -8.24
CA GLU A 24 -4.28 25.91 -8.32
C GLU A 24 -4.18 25.10 -9.63
N SER A 25 -5.31 24.73 -10.22
CA SER A 25 -5.34 23.96 -11.47
C SER A 25 -5.28 24.81 -12.74
N GLY A 26 -5.39 26.15 -12.64
CA GLY A 26 -5.49 27.03 -13.79
C GLY A 26 -6.80 26.91 -14.59
N LEU A 27 -7.84 26.31 -14.01
CA LEU A 27 -9.15 26.23 -14.64
C LEU A 27 -9.78 27.61 -14.76
N CYS A 28 -10.57 27.83 -15.85
CA CYS A 28 -11.19 29.12 -16.14
C CYS A 28 -12.37 29.48 -15.23
N GLY A 29 -12.74 28.64 -14.26
CA GLY A 29 -13.79 28.91 -13.29
C GLY A 29 -14.68 27.70 -12.95
N LYS A 30 -15.71 27.95 -12.15
CA LYS A 30 -16.62 26.90 -11.63
C LYS A 30 -17.30 26.09 -12.72
N GLY A 31 -17.73 26.72 -13.81
CA GLY A 31 -18.35 26.00 -14.93
C GLY A 31 -17.42 24.92 -15.51
N HIS A 32 -16.12 25.20 -15.61
CA HIS A 32 -15.14 24.23 -16.08
C HIS A 32 -14.93 23.10 -15.06
N PHE A 33 -14.92 23.40 -13.77
CA PHE A 33 -14.88 22.39 -12.72
C PHE A 33 -16.09 21.45 -12.78
N TYR A 34 -17.29 22.01 -12.80
CA TYR A 34 -18.55 21.24 -12.81
C TYR A 34 -18.81 20.45 -14.10
N HIS A 35 -18.02 20.72 -15.15
CA HIS A 35 -18.02 19.87 -16.33
C HIS A 35 -17.40 18.49 -16.04
N TYR A 36 -16.41 18.41 -15.13
CA TYR A 36 -15.70 17.17 -14.78
C TYR A 36 -16.21 16.50 -13.50
N PHE A 37 -16.59 17.28 -12.51
CA PHE A 37 -17.00 16.80 -11.18
C PHE A 37 -18.25 17.50 -10.71
N LYS A 38 -19.26 16.72 -10.32
CA LYS A 38 -20.54 17.27 -9.85
C LYS A 38 -20.46 17.87 -8.45
N SER A 39 -19.45 17.45 -7.65
CA SER A 39 -19.26 17.90 -6.28
C SER A 39 -17.80 17.78 -5.82
N LYS A 40 -17.49 18.35 -4.65
CA LYS A 40 -16.18 18.16 -3.98
C LYS A 40 -15.98 16.69 -3.59
N GLU A 41 -17.03 16.00 -3.19
CA GLU A 41 -17.00 14.58 -2.83
C GLU A 41 -16.60 13.73 -4.04
N GLU A 42 -17.20 13.96 -5.21
CA GLU A 42 -16.84 13.23 -6.44
C GLU A 42 -15.36 13.43 -6.80
N LEU A 43 -14.86 14.66 -6.68
CA LEU A 43 -13.43 14.94 -6.82
C LEU A 43 -12.60 14.17 -5.76
N GLY A 44 -13.06 14.16 -4.51
CA GLY A 44 -12.41 13.43 -3.41
C GLY A 44 -12.30 11.93 -3.68
N TYR A 45 -13.37 11.29 -4.18
CA TYR A 45 -13.35 9.89 -4.64
C TYR A 45 -12.28 9.65 -5.71
N ALA A 46 -12.23 10.54 -6.70
CA ALA A 46 -11.26 10.43 -7.79
C ALA A 46 -9.81 10.61 -7.29
N VAL A 47 -9.58 11.54 -6.36
CA VAL A 47 -8.27 11.77 -5.75
C VAL A 47 -7.81 10.57 -4.92
N LEU A 48 -8.67 10.04 -4.06
CA LEU A 48 -8.36 8.83 -3.26
C LEU A 48 -8.00 7.65 -4.17
N LYS A 49 -8.85 7.36 -5.16
CA LYS A 49 -8.63 6.27 -6.10
C LYS A 49 -7.30 6.41 -6.84
N LEU A 50 -7.02 7.61 -7.37
CA LEU A 50 -5.78 7.90 -8.07
C LEU A 50 -4.54 7.69 -7.17
N GLN A 51 -4.61 8.15 -5.93
CA GLN A 51 -3.51 7.99 -4.98
C GLN A 51 -3.25 6.53 -4.64
N PHE A 52 -4.31 5.76 -4.37
CA PHE A 52 -4.19 4.32 -4.12
C PHE A 52 -3.63 3.57 -5.31
N GLU A 53 -4.14 3.84 -6.52
CA GLU A 53 -3.65 3.20 -7.74
C GLU A 53 -2.19 3.54 -7.99
N SER A 54 -1.81 4.79 -7.88
CA SER A 54 -0.42 5.24 -8.07
C SER A 54 0.55 4.66 -7.05
N PHE A 55 0.12 4.50 -5.79
CA PHE A 55 0.93 3.91 -4.75
C PHE A 55 1.01 2.38 -4.90
N ALA A 56 -0.12 1.73 -5.15
CA ALA A 56 -0.20 0.30 -5.35
C ALA A 56 0.63 -0.17 -6.56
N GLU A 57 0.54 0.52 -7.70
CA GLU A 57 1.27 0.13 -8.92
C GLU A 57 2.76 -0.05 -8.69
N ARG A 58 3.40 0.84 -7.92
CA ARG A 58 4.84 0.75 -7.64
C ARG A 58 5.22 -0.51 -6.86
N GLY A 59 4.39 -0.91 -5.90
CA GLY A 59 4.60 -2.13 -5.13
C GLY A 59 4.18 -3.39 -5.90
N LEU A 60 3.02 -3.32 -6.59
CA LEU A 60 2.41 -4.46 -7.26
C LEU A 60 3.24 -5.03 -8.41
N VAL A 61 4.12 -4.22 -9.05
CA VAL A 61 5.08 -4.72 -10.05
C VAL A 61 5.92 -5.85 -9.47
N ALA A 62 6.41 -5.70 -8.23
CA ALA A 62 7.21 -6.72 -7.56
C ALA A 62 6.42 -8.02 -7.29
N LEU A 63 5.11 -7.93 -7.03
CA LEU A 63 4.26 -9.11 -6.81
C LEU A 63 3.99 -9.92 -8.09
N ARG A 64 4.06 -9.27 -9.25
CA ARG A 64 3.69 -9.86 -10.56
C ARG A 64 4.87 -10.51 -11.29
N GLU A 65 6.06 -10.54 -10.73
CA GLU A 65 7.27 -11.09 -11.37
C GLU A 65 7.27 -12.63 -11.28
N PRO A 66 6.88 -13.38 -12.34
CA PRO A 66 6.63 -14.81 -12.24
C PRO A 66 7.91 -15.63 -12.13
N THR A 67 9.05 -15.04 -12.48
CA THR A 67 10.36 -15.72 -12.41
C THR A 67 10.97 -15.68 -11.00
N VAL A 68 10.39 -14.87 -10.10
CA VAL A 68 10.83 -14.69 -8.73
C VAL A 68 9.98 -15.54 -7.79
N GLU A 69 10.63 -16.17 -6.85
CA GLU A 69 10.01 -16.99 -5.81
C GLU A 69 8.98 -16.17 -5.00
N PRO A 70 7.77 -16.71 -4.67
CA PRO A 70 6.69 -15.92 -4.08
C PRO A 70 7.05 -15.16 -2.79
N ILE A 71 7.76 -15.76 -1.86
CA ILE A 71 8.19 -15.09 -0.62
C ILE A 71 9.18 -13.95 -0.92
N GLU A 72 10.05 -14.15 -1.90
CA GLU A 72 10.96 -13.09 -2.33
C GLU A 72 10.19 -11.94 -3.03
N ARG A 73 9.14 -12.24 -3.80
CA ARG A 73 8.25 -11.19 -4.37
C ARG A 73 7.61 -10.35 -3.27
N LEU A 74 7.15 -10.97 -2.19
CA LEU A 74 6.60 -10.26 -1.03
C LEU A 74 7.65 -9.37 -0.33
N THR A 75 8.88 -9.85 -0.19
CA THR A 75 9.95 -9.02 0.41
C THR A 75 10.33 -7.84 -0.48
N ARG A 76 10.39 -8.03 -1.80
CA ARG A 76 10.61 -6.95 -2.78
C ARG A 76 9.44 -5.96 -2.80
N PHE A 77 8.20 -6.44 -2.66
CA PHE A 77 7.03 -5.58 -2.53
C PHE A 77 7.15 -4.67 -1.30
N ILE A 78 7.50 -5.24 -0.13
CA ILE A 78 7.71 -4.45 1.10
C ILE A 78 8.79 -3.39 0.89
N ASP A 79 9.93 -3.76 0.28
CA ASP A 79 11.02 -2.82 -0.02
C ASP A 79 10.57 -1.73 -1.02
N ALA A 80 9.83 -2.09 -2.06
CA ALA A 80 9.31 -1.15 -3.05
C ALA A 80 8.34 -0.14 -2.43
N VAL A 81 7.43 -0.62 -1.57
CA VAL A 81 6.47 0.24 -0.84
C VAL A 81 7.23 1.23 0.05
N ILE A 82 8.28 0.80 0.72
CA ILE A 82 9.07 1.65 1.61
C ILE A 82 9.94 2.63 0.81
N SER A 83 10.54 2.18 -0.29
CA SER A 83 11.39 3.01 -1.14
C SER A 83 10.59 4.00 -2.02
N ALA A 84 9.29 3.77 -2.19
CA ALA A 84 8.42 4.63 -3.00
C ALA A 84 8.23 6.05 -2.42
N GLN A 85 8.99 6.40 -1.40
CA GLN A 85 8.88 7.65 -0.69
C GLN A 85 9.52 8.84 -1.38
N SER A 86 8.75 9.91 -1.41
CA SER A 86 9.27 11.28 -1.51
C SER A 86 9.99 11.65 -0.20
N PRO A 87 11.04 12.47 -0.24
CA PRO A 87 11.65 13.07 0.97
C PRO A 87 10.63 13.73 1.91
N ASP A 88 9.50 14.19 1.36
CA ASP A 88 8.41 14.82 2.11
C ASP A 88 7.43 13.82 2.76
N ALA A 89 7.63 12.53 2.59
CA ALA A 89 6.69 11.51 3.09
C ALA A 89 6.62 11.44 4.62
N CYS A 90 7.67 11.84 5.32
CA CYS A 90 7.64 11.98 6.78
C CYS A 90 6.64 13.04 7.24
N THR A 91 6.33 14.03 6.39
CA THR A 91 5.35 15.08 6.70
C THR A 91 3.95 14.74 6.22
N THR A 92 3.81 13.87 5.21
CA THR A 92 2.53 13.58 4.56
C THR A 92 1.97 12.19 4.84
N GLY A 93 2.76 11.27 5.42
CA GLY A 93 2.36 9.86 5.64
C GLY A 93 2.21 9.08 4.33
N THR A 94 1.54 7.92 4.35
CA THR A 94 1.11 7.32 3.08
C THR A 94 0.20 8.29 2.35
N PRO A 95 0.27 8.37 1.03
CA PRO A 95 -0.67 9.18 0.25
C PRO A 95 -2.13 8.86 0.58
N CYS A 96 -2.37 7.66 1.08
CA CYS A 96 -3.69 7.12 1.36
C CYS A 96 -4.09 7.29 2.83
N GLY A 97 -3.16 7.12 3.79
CA GLY A 97 -3.50 6.95 5.20
C GLY A 97 -4.18 8.18 5.82
N ALA A 98 -3.60 9.36 5.71
CA ALA A 98 -4.14 10.55 6.37
C ALA A 98 -5.44 11.03 5.73
N LEU A 99 -5.42 11.20 4.39
CA LEU A 99 -6.59 11.64 3.64
C LEU A 99 -7.72 10.60 3.69
N ALA A 100 -7.37 9.31 3.56
CA ALA A 100 -8.34 8.22 3.65
C ALA A 100 -9.00 8.15 5.02
N THR A 101 -8.23 8.29 6.12
CA THR A 101 -8.77 8.29 7.48
C THR A 101 -9.71 9.48 7.71
N GLU A 102 -9.33 10.68 7.29
CA GLU A 102 -10.15 11.87 7.37
C GLU A 102 -11.47 11.68 6.61
N MET A 103 -11.38 11.31 5.34
CA MET A 103 -12.56 11.17 4.47
C MET A 103 -13.47 10.02 4.92
N ALA A 104 -12.91 8.89 5.35
CA ALA A 104 -13.69 7.76 5.87
C ALA A 104 -14.48 8.11 7.14
N SER A 105 -13.97 9.03 7.96
CA SER A 105 -14.68 9.50 9.16
C SER A 105 -15.83 10.46 8.85
N GLN A 106 -15.80 11.12 7.70
CA GLN A 106 -16.79 12.14 7.33
C GLN A 106 -17.99 11.58 6.59
N HIS A 107 -17.84 10.52 5.82
CA HIS A 107 -18.88 10.03 4.93
C HIS A 107 -18.78 8.51 4.70
N GLU A 108 -19.91 7.81 4.82
CA GLU A 108 -20.01 6.36 4.66
C GLU A 108 -19.50 5.88 3.29
N GLY A 109 -19.77 6.61 2.21
CA GLY A 109 -19.28 6.25 0.89
C GLY A 109 -17.74 6.27 0.79
N PHE A 110 -17.08 7.21 1.46
CA PHE A 110 -15.61 7.21 1.54
C PHE A 110 -15.09 6.04 2.37
N ARG A 111 -15.75 5.71 3.48
CA ARG A 111 -15.39 4.55 4.30
C ARG A 111 -15.44 3.27 3.48
N GLN A 112 -16.50 3.07 2.71
CA GLN A 112 -16.66 1.90 1.83
C GLN A 112 -15.60 1.86 0.72
N LEU A 113 -15.28 3.01 0.12
CA LEU A 113 -14.21 3.09 -0.88
C LEU A 113 -12.85 2.71 -0.28
N VAL A 114 -12.50 3.28 0.86
CA VAL A 114 -11.22 3.02 1.53
C VAL A 114 -11.10 1.55 1.93
N ASP A 115 -12.16 0.96 2.49
CA ASP A 115 -12.22 -0.46 2.83
C ASP A 115 -11.99 -1.34 1.59
N ALA A 116 -12.70 -1.06 0.49
CA ALA A 116 -12.53 -1.79 -0.77
C ALA A 116 -11.11 -1.67 -1.35
N LEU A 117 -10.46 -0.52 -1.20
CA LEU A 117 -9.09 -0.30 -1.67
C LEU A 117 -8.07 -1.10 -0.84
N PHE A 118 -8.20 -1.12 0.48
CA PHE A 118 -7.36 -1.94 1.35
C PHE A 118 -7.59 -3.44 1.14
N GLN A 119 -8.85 -3.85 0.96
CA GLN A 119 -9.17 -5.25 0.65
C GLN A 119 -8.52 -5.67 -0.67
N ARG A 120 -8.63 -4.86 -1.71
CA ARG A 120 -7.97 -5.12 -3.00
C ARG A 120 -6.45 -5.28 -2.87
N TRP A 121 -5.82 -4.54 -1.98
CA TRP A 121 -4.40 -4.69 -1.68
C TRP A 121 -4.10 -6.03 -1.02
N ALA A 122 -4.88 -6.37 0.01
CA ALA A 122 -4.74 -7.63 0.71
C ALA A 122 -4.95 -8.82 -0.24
N ASP A 123 -5.95 -8.78 -1.13
CA ASP A 123 -6.25 -9.84 -2.10
C ASP A 123 -5.05 -10.11 -3.04
N GLN A 124 -4.33 -9.07 -3.48
CA GLN A 124 -3.17 -9.25 -4.35
C GLN A 124 -1.97 -9.87 -3.60
N ILE A 125 -1.77 -9.50 -2.35
CA ILE A 125 -0.76 -10.10 -1.48
C ILE A 125 -1.14 -11.56 -1.19
N GLU A 126 -2.41 -11.81 -0.90
CA GLU A 126 -2.93 -13.15 -0.63
C GLU A 126 -2.76 -14.08 -1.85
N ALA A 127 -2.98 -13.59 -3.07
CA ALA A 127 -2.74 -14.37 -4.28
C ALA A 127 -1.30 -14.90 -4.36
N VAL A 128 -0.31 -14.06 -4.02
CA VAL A 128 1.10 -14.49 -3.97
C VAL A 128 1.37 -15.47 -2.82
N LEU A 129 0.72 -15.29 -1.67
CA LEU A 129 0.81 -16.23 -0.55
C LEU A 129 0.19 -17.59 -0.90
N TRP A 130 -0.88 -17.61 -1.72
CA TRP A 130 -1.45 -18.85 -2.25
C TRP A 130 -0.49 -19.57 -3.18
N GLU A 131 0.24 -18.89 -4.03
CA GLU A 131 1.31 -19.48 -4.83
C GLU A 131 2.43 -20.07 -3.94
N ALA A 132 2.71 -19.42 -2.81
CA ALA A 132 3.68 -19.88 -1.83
C ALA A 132 3.18 -21.07 -0.96
N ARG A 133 1.86 -21.38 -0.96
CA ARG A 133 1.21 -22.31 -0.03
C ARG A 133 1.93 -23.65 0.17
N PRO A 134 2.48 -24.32 -0.87
CA PRO A 134 3.21 -25.57 -0.70
C PRO A 134 4.50 -25.45 0.13
N ARG A 135 5.00 -24.23 0.29
CA ARG A 135 6.22 -23.89 1.02
C ARG A 135 5.96 -23.15 2.33
N LEU A 136 4.71 -22.91 2.67
CA LEU A 136 4.32 -22.29 3.93
C LEU A 136 4.05 -23.38 4.99
N ASN A 137 4.19 -23.00 6.25
CA ASN A 137 3.78 -23.82 7.38
C ASN A 137 2.26 -24.13 7.27
N ASP A 138 1.82 -25.27 7.82
CA ASP A 138 0.46 -25.74 7.67
C ASP A 138 -0.57 -24.82 8.35
N ASP A 139 -0.17 -24.12 9.39
CA ASP A 139 -0.96 -23.16 10.17
C ASP A 139 -1.02 -21.75 9.56
N ALA A 140 -0.30 -21.50 8.46
CA ALA A 140 -0.28 -20.21 7.80
C ALA A 140 -1.66 -19.87 7.19
N ASP A 141 -2.34 -18.88 7.75
CA ASP A 141 -3.56 -18.28 7.21
C ASP A 141 -3.19 -17.15 6.24
N THR A 142 -3.30 -17.41 4.95
CA THR A 142 -2.88 -16.49 3.89
C THR A 142 -3.64 -15.18 3.90
N ALA A 143 -4.96 -15.22 4.15
CA ALA A 143 -5.80 -14.03 4.22
C ALA A 143 -5.45 -13.16 5.44
N ARG A 144 -5.17 -13.79 6.58
CA ARG A 144 -4.77 -13.08 7.79
C ARG A 144 -3.38 -12.48 7.64
N LEU A 145 -2.45 -13.22 7.03
CA LEU A 145 -1.09 -12.76 6.78
C LEU A 145 -1.08 -11.58 5.79
N ALA A 146 -1.90 -11.63 4.73
CA ALA A 146 -2.04 -10.53 3.79
C ALA A 146 -2.52 -9.24 4.48
N ARG A 147 -3.58 -9.33 5.30
CA ARG A 147 -4.06 -8.19 6.09
C ARG A 147 -3.03 -7.69 7.10
N PHE A 148 -2.28 -8.59 7.73
CA PHE A 148 -1.18 -8.22 8.65
C PHE A 148 -0.11 -7.42 7.93
N ILE A 149 0.29 -7.79 6.71
CA ILE A 149 1.27 -7.06 5.91
C ILE A 149 0.77 -5.64 5.63
N VAL A 150 -0.47 -5.49 5.13
CA VAL A 150 -1.08 -4.18 4.84
C VAL A 150 -1.14 -3.32 6.09
N ALA A 151 -1.68 -3.85 7.19
CA ALA A 151 -1.82 -3.11 8.44
C ALA A 151 -0.46 -2.68 9.03
N THR A 152 0.57 -3.53 8.91
CA THR A 152 1.92 -3.21 9.39
C THR A 152 2.55 -2.09 8.56
N LEU A 153 2.40 -2.11 7.24
CA LEU A 153 2.91 -1.07 6.35
C LEU A 153 2.21 0.28 6.64
N GLU A 154 0.89 0.30 6.74
CA GLU A 154 0.14 1.52 7.06
C GLU A 154 0.49 2.05 8.46
N GLY A 155 0.61 1.17 9.45
CA GLY A 155 1.03 1.54 10.81
C GLY A 155 2.44 2.10 10.86
N ALA A 156 3.38 1.53 10.11
CA ALA A 156 4.76 2.02 10.00
C ALA A 156 4.79 3.47 9.49
N TRP A 157 4.01 3.75 8.45
CA TRP A 157 3.90 5.08 7.87
C TRP A 157 3.24 6.09 8.80
N PHE A 158 2.16 5.69 9.46
CA PHE A 158 1.50 6.53 10.46
C PHE A 158 2.48 6.91 11.58
N MET A 159 3.23 5.93 12.11
CA MET A 159 4.21 6.18 13.17
C MET A 159 5.36 7.07 12.71
N SER A 160 5.86 6.87 11.49
CA SER A 160 6.90 7.72 10.90
C SER A 160 6.45 9.18 10.82
N ARG A 161 5.23 9.41 10.36
CA ARG A 161 4.64 10.75 10.30
C ARG A 161 4.55 11.41 11.68
N VAL A 162 4.07 10.68 12.68
CA VAL A 162 3.95 11.21 14.07
C VAL A 162 5.32 11.56 14.65
N LYS A 163 6.33 10.76 14.36
CA LYS A 163 7.71 10.98 14.83
C LYS A 163 8.49 12.00 13.99
N GLY A 164 8.08 12.27 12.75
CA GLY A 164 8.88 13.02 11.79
C GLY A 164 10.18 12.30 11.37
N ASP A 165 10.21 10.96 11.49
CA ASP A 165 11.41 10.15 11.27
C ASP A 165 11.13 8.97 10.32
N ALA A 166 11.69 9.04 9.10
CA ALA A 166 11.57 7.99 8.10
C ALA A 166 12.39 6.73 8.44
N ALA A 167 13.44 6.84 9.25
CA ALA A 167 14.29 5.69 9.58
C ALA A 167 13.53 4.63 10.39
N SER A 168 12.50 5.03 11.15
CA SER A 168 11.66 4.10 11.92
C SER A 168 10.91 3.11 11.02
N VAL A 169 10.57 3.48 9.79
CA VAL A 169 9.89 2.60 8.82
C VAL A 169 10.79 1.46 8.37
N ALA A 170 12.06 1.72 8.14
CA ALA A 170 13.03 0.71 7.69
C ALA A 170 13.20 -0.43 8.72
N GLY A 171 13.19 -0.08 10.02
CA GLY A 171 13.23 -1.06 11.12
C GLY A 171 11.99 -1.95 11.12
N ILE A 172 10.80 -1.36 11.03
CA ILE A 172 9.53 -2.11 10.99
C ILE A 172 9.49 -3.03 9.74
N ALA A 173 9.95 -2.54 8.60
CA ALA A 173 10.03 -3.33 7.37
C ALA A 173 10.95 -4.55 7.51
N THR A 174 12.06 -4.39 8.20
CA THR A 174 12.99 -5.49 8.47
C THR A 174 12.31 -6.58 9.30
N GLU A 175 11.59 -6.21 10.34
CA GLU A 175 10.83 -7.16 11.16
C GLU A 175 9.65 -7.78 10.39
N LEU A 176 8.95 -7.00 9.58
CA LEU A 176 7.88 -7.52 8.74
C LEU A 176 8.40 -8.56 7.75
N LYS A 177 9.52 -8.29 7.07
CA LYS A 177 10.15 -9.28 6.16
C LYS A 177 10.62 -10.53 6.90
N ARG A 178 11.15 -10.38 8.12
CA ARG A 178 11.52 -11.52 8.98
C ARG A 178 10.28 -12.34 9.32
N SER A 179 9.19 -11.71 9.73
CA SER A 179 7.93 -12.37 10.02
C SER A 179 7.37 -13.12 8.80
N VAL A 180 7.35 -12.50 7.62
CA VAL A 180 6.90 -13.18 6.39
C VAL A 180 7.76 -14.41 6.08
N ARG A 181 9.07 -14.31 6.21
CA ARG A 181 9.99 -15.45 5.97
C ARG A 181 9.82 -16.56 7.00
N SER A 182 9.46 -16.26 8.25
CA SER A 182 9.27 -17.28 9.29
C SER A 182 8.06 -18.20 9.03
N TYR A 183 7.15 -17.81 8.16
CA TYR A 183 6.06 -18.67 7.68
C TYR A 183 6.51 -19.66 6.60
N ALA A 184 7.70 -19.47 5.99
CA ALA A 184 8.23 -20.43 5.04
C ALA A 184 8.80 -21.65 5.78
N ARG A 185 8.49 -22.86 5.28
CA ARG A 185 9.11 -24.09 5.78
C ARG A 185 10.63 -24.05 5.52
N GLU A 186 11.40 -24.47 6.47
CA GLU A 186 12.83 -24.71 6.25
C GLU A 186 12.98 -25.76 5.12
N ARG A 187 13.87 -25.47 4.16
CA ARG A 187 14.22 -26.49 3.16
C ARG A 187 14.86 -27.66 3.88
N GLU A 188 14.22 -28.83 3.83
CA GLU A 188 14.97 -30.06 4.12
C GLU A 188 16.23 -30.08 3.24
N PRO A 189 17.40 -30.26 3.82
CA PRO A 189 18.62 -30.43 3.03
C PRO A 189 18.40 -31.63 2.10
N ALA A 190 18.61 -31.43 0.79
CA ALA A 190 18.49 -32.49 -0.20
C ALA A 190 19.28 -33.69 0.31
N ALA A 191 18.60 -34.81 0.48
CA ALA A 191 19.26 -36.07 0.89
C ALA A 191 20.41 -36.34 -0.08
N ILE A 192 21.62 -36.29 0.43
CA ILE A 192 22.80 -36.69 -0.35
C ILE A 192 22.64 -38.20 -0.57
N GLU A 193 22.22 -38.60 -1.76
CA GLU A 193 22.32 -40.00 -2.18
C GLU A 193 23.80 -40.38 -2.15
N VAL A 194 24.18 -40.93 -1.02
CA VAL A 194 25.48 -41.66 -0.91
C VAL A 194 25.33 -42.91 -1.74
N GLY A 195 25.70 -42.81 -3.02
CA GLY A 195 25.80 -43.97 -3.88
C GLY A 195 26.79 -44.97 -3.25
N MET A 196 26.25 -46.01 -2.62
CA MET A 196 27.03 -47.18 -2.27
C MET A 196 27.45 -47.86 -3.56
N ALA A 197 28.68 -47.54 -4.02
CA ALA A 197 29.39 -48.36 -4.99
C ALA A 197 29.74 -49.69 -4.30
N THR A 198 28.93 -50.69 -4.53
CA THR A 198 29.29 -52.09 -4.23
C THR A 198 30.33 -52.56 -5.23
N ARG A 199 31.49 -52.89 -4.73
CA ARG A 199 32.49 -53.68 -5.43
C ARG A 199 32.13 -55.17 -5.39
#